data_269c514142a65a45e7bd3b0128a85f3d
#
_entry.id   269c514142a65a45e7bd3b0128a85f3d
#
_cell.length_a   1.000
_cell.length_b   1.000
_cell.length_c   1.000
_cell.angle_alpha   90.00
_cell.angle_beta   90.00
_cell.angle_gamma   90.00
#
_symmetry.space_group_name_H-M   'P 1'
#
loop_
_entity.id
_entity.type
_entity.pdbx_description
1 polymer ?
#
loop_
_entity_poly.entity_id
_entity_poly.type
_entity_poly.pdbx_seq_one_letter_code
_entity_poly.pdbx_strand_id
1 'polypeptide(L)'
;MICEYLRENRYLWNLYNEGMRRIILGCVGALMLNACTSTKQNETMENMYLLVGSYATPQEEGIKVYAWDNEKGEATYVSGLTGISNPSYQVVSADGKRVYSVGEDDGLTSTAHALSFDKANGKLTLMNTQLTQGGAPCYINITPNGKSVITANYVGANISVIPLETSGCLSENVSTITFEGEGIHATRQSQPHLHCVEFTPDGKYLLANDLGTDKIHVFPLTSEGNLNKENTFDVDLEPGSGPRHICFSKDGRFAYLINEISGKVTALSYDGKGLTPIQYIESDTVNAQGSADIHLSPDGKFLYASNRLKADGIAVFSVDNQTGLLTKV
;
A
#
# COMPACT_ATOMS: atom_id res chain seq x y z
N MET A 1 -3.00 -7.41 10.67
CA MET A 1 -4.41 -7.80 10.36
C MET A 1 -4.49 -8.95 9.33
N ILE A 2 -3.90 -8.85 8.14
CA ILE A 2 -3.93 -9.96 7.14
C ILE A 2 -3.24 -11.24 7.65
N CYS A 3 -2.09 -11.15 8.31
CA CYS A 3 -1.38 -12.33 8.83
C CYS A 3 -2.10 -13.04 9.99
N GLU A 4 -2.82 -12.30 10.82
CA GLU A 4 -3.56 -12.88 11.94
C GLU A 4 -4.78 -13.68 11.45
N TYR A 5 -5.48 -13.13 10.46
CA TYR A 5 -6.62 -13.79 9.82
C TYR A 5 -6.22 -15.08 9.05
N LEU A 6 -5.08 -15.08 8.36
CA LEU A 6 -4.57 -16.26 7.64
C LEU A 6 -4.17 -17.38 8.59
N ARG A 7 -3.72 -17.06 9.81
CA ARG A 7 -3.33 -18.06 10.84
C ARG A 7 -4.52 -18.85 11.38
N GLU A 8 -5.69 -18.24 11.48
CA GLU A 8 -6.91 -18.90 11.95
C GLU A 8 -7.58 -19.76 10.88
N ASN A 9 -7.27 -19.52 9.61
CA ASN A 9 -7.89 -20.23 8.49
C ASN A 9 -6.91 -21.21 7.83
N ARG A 10 -6.74 -22.42 8.42
CA ARG A 10 -5.82 -23.49 7.98
C ARG A 10 -5.96 -23.87 6.49
N TYR A 11 -7.12 -23.63 5.89
CA TYR A 11 -7.37 -23.95 4.48
C TYR A 11 -6.68 -22.99 3.53
N LEU A 12 -6.78 -21.69 3.79
CA LEU A 12 -6.10 -20.64 2.99
C LEU A 12 -4.58 -20.70 3.15
N TRP A 13 -4.11 -21.06 4.36
CA TRP A 13 -2.71 -21.30 4.66
C TRP A 13 -2.12 -22.48 3.87
N ASN A 14 -2.86 -23.56 3.71
CA ASN A 14 -2.43 -24.73 2.93
C ASN A 14 -2.39 -24.45 1.43
N LEU A 15 -3.32 -23.68 0.88
CA LEU A 15 -3.31 -23.24 -0.52
C LEU A 15 -2.09 -22.35 -0.83
N TYR A 16 -1.72 -21.47 0.09
CA TYR A 16 -0.52 -20.65 0.00
C TYR A 16 0.77 -21.50 -0.03
N ASN A 17 0.87 -22.48 0.84
CA ASN A 17 2.02 -23.39 0.93
C ASN A 17 2.11 -24.42 -0.21
N GLU A 18 1.00 -24.91 -0.75
CA GLU A 18 1.02 -25.85 -1.88
C GLU A 18 1.49 -25.18 -3.18
N GLY A 19 1.15 -23.91 -3.41
CA GLY A 19 1.66 -23.11 -4.54
C GLY A 19 3.19 -22.98 -4.51
N MET A 20 3.77 -22.82 -3.34
CA MET A 20 5.23 -22.69 -3.15
C MET A 20 5.97 -24.03 -3.25
N ARG A 21 5.39 -25.16 -2.86
CA ARG A 21 6.03 -26.49 -2.92
C ARG A 21 6.17 -27.05 -4.34
N ARG A 22 5.38 -26.63 -5.30
CA ARG A 22 5.43 -27.14 -6.69
C ARG A 22 6.56 -26.56 -7.54
N ILE A 23 7.25 -25.52 -7.08
CA ILE A 23 8.37 -24.88 -7.81
C ILE A 23 9.71 -25.59 -7.55
N ILE A 24 9.83 -26.47 -6.55
CA ILE A 24 11.11 -27.11 -6.14
C ILE A 24 11.37 -28.49 -6.79
N LEU A 25 10.42 -29.08 -7.52
CA LEU A 25 10.51 -30.46 -8.02
C LEU A 25 10.67 -30.58 -9.55
N GLY A 26 11.53 -29.79 -10.14
CA GLY A 26 11.79 -29.94 -11.57
C GLY A 26 13.17 -29.51 -12.02
N CYS A 27 14.24 -30.20 -11.60
CA CYS A 27 15.52 -30.28 -12.30
C CYS A 27 16.47 -31.26 -11.56
N VAL A 28 16.36 -32.55 -11.87
CA VAL A 28 17.44 -33.53 -11.58
C VAL A 28 17.80 -34.16 -12.90
N GLY A 29 19.03 -33.94 -13.34
CA GLY A 29 19.63 -34.71 -14.44
C GLY A 29 20.82 -34.01 -15.09
N ALA A 30 22.02 -34.25 -14.60
CA ALA A 30 23.23 -34.67 -15.30
C ALA A 30 24.48 -34.38 -14.47
N LEU A 31 25.13 -35.44 -14.04
CA LEU A 31 26.49 -35.41 -13.43
C LEU A 31 27.53 -34.92 -14.47
N MET A 32 28.39 -34.00 -14.00
CA MET A 32 29.83 -34.02 -14.35
C MET A 32 30.63 -33.57 -13.13
N LEU A 33 31.50 -34.44 -12.66
CA LEU A 33 32.47 -34.21 -11.61
C LEU A 33 33.52 -33.19 -12.05
N ASN A 34 33.60 -32.05 -11.38
CA ASN A 34 34.82 -31.27 -11.29
C ASN A 34 34.97 -30.80 -9.83
N ALA A 35 35.97 -31.34 -9.17
CA ALA A 35 36.38 -30.94 -7.85
C ALA A 35 36.99 -29.54 -7.92
N CYS A 36 36.16 -28.51 -7.64
CA CYS A 36 36.63 -27.20 -7.19
C CYS A 36 36.14 -27.02 -5.79
N THR A 37 37.06 -26.83 -4.86
CA THR A 37 36.80 -26.37 -3.50
C THR A 37 36.11 -25.01 -3.56
N SER A 38 34.79 -24.98 -3.59
CA SER A 38 34.01 -23.77 -3.38
C SER A 38 33.93 -23.54 -1.88
N THR A 39 34.65 -22.54 -1.39
CA THR A 39 34.30 -21.85 -0.15
C THR A 39 32.81 -21.52 -0.23
N LYS A 40 32.00 -22.17 0.60
CA LYS A 40 30.62 -21.73 0.86
C LYS A 40 30.73 -20.30 1.37
N GLN A 41 30.46 -19.32 0.52
CA GLN A 41 30.02 -18.03 1.01
C GLN A 41 28.72 -18.32 1.76
N ASN A 42 28.75 -18.15 3.07
CA ASN A 42 27.54 -17.98 3.87
C ASN A 42 26.83 -16.74 3.30
N GLU A 43 25.90 -16.91 2.41
CA GLU A 43 24.86 -15.93 2.16
C GLU A 43 24.16 -15.78 3.53
N THR A 44 24.49 -14.71 4.25
CA THR A 44 23.70 -14.31 5.41
C THR A 44 22.29 -14.09 4.90
N MET A 45 21.35 -14.96 5.27
CA MET A 45 19.93 -14.74 5.01
C MET A 45 19.60 -13.36 5.57
N GLU A 46 19.27 -12.42 4.68
CA GLU A 46 18.87 -11.08 5.11
C GLU A 46 17.59 -11.23 5.95
N ASN A 47 17.63 -10.77 7.20
CA ASN A 47 16.46 -10.85 8.08
C ASN A 47 15.28 -10.13 7.43
N MET A 48 14.20 -10.83 7.21
CA MET A 48 12.95 -10.25 6.75
C MET A 48 12.15 -9.72 7.95
N TYR A 49 11.63 -8.51 7.83
CA TYR A 49 10.84 -7.88 8.89
C TYR A 49 9.45 -7.50 8.39
N LEU A 50 8.47 -7.64 9.27
CA LEU A 50 7.11 -7.13 9.11
C LEU A 50 6.94 -5.92 10.04
N LEU A 51 6.60 -4.77 9.48
CA LEU A 51 6.27 -3.56 10.22
C LEU A 51 4.75 -3.43 10.28
N VAL A 52 4.21 -3.26 11.48
CA VAL A 52 2.76 -3.15 11.71
C VAL A 52 2.45 -1.85 12.41
N GLY A 53 1.75 -0.94 11.72
CA GLY A 53 1.19 0.27 12.29
C GLY A 53 -0.19 0.04 12.90
N SER A 54 -0.60 0.93 13.77
CA SER A 54 -1.90 0.83 14.44
C SER A 54 -2.42 2.21 14.85
N TYR A 55 -3.72 2.29 15.12
CA TYR A 55 -4.27 3.40 15.90
C TYR A 55 -3.82 3.21 17.35
N ALA A 56 -2.98 4.10 17.82
CA ALA A 56 -2.38 4.04 19.16
C ALA A 56 -2.10 5.44 19.69
N THR A 57 -2.12 5.58 20.99
CA THR A 57 -1.66 6.81 21.66
C THR A 57 -0.13 6.91 21.60
N PRO A 58 0.48 8.10 21.76
CA PRO A 58 1.95 8.24 21.80
C PRO A 58 2.63 7.45 22.93
N GLN A 59 1.91 7.01 23.94
CA GLN A 59 2.44 6.21 25.04
C GLN A 59 2.53 4.73 24.71
N GLU A 60 1.80 4.28 23.69
CA GLU A 60 1.77 2.89 23.22
C GLU A 60 2.76 2.67 22.08
N GLU A 61 3.13 1.40 21.84
CA GLU A 61 3.91 1.02 20.68
C GLU A 61 3.03 1.02 19.42
N GLY A 62 2.90 2.18 18.79
CA GLY A 62 2.06 2.37 17.61
C GLY A 62 2.59 1.68 16.36
N ILE A 63 3.93 1.53 16.24
CA ILE A 63 4.56 0.73 15.18
C ILE A 63 5.31 -0.42 15.83
N LYS A 64 4.97 -1.67 15.44
CA LYS A 64 5.64 -2.88 15.91
C LYS A 64 6.43 -3.53 14.78
N VAL A 65 7.60 -4.04 15.13
CA VAL A 65 8.49 -4.75 14.22
C VAL A 65 8.53 -6.22 14.61
N TYR A 66 8.30 -7.09 13.64
CA TYR A 66 8.37 -8.55 13.79
C TYR A 66 9.42 -9.11 12.84
N ALA A 67 10.23 -10.05 13.28
CA ALA A 67 11.01 -10.91 12.41
C ALA A 67 10.06 -11.90 11.71
N TRP A 68 10.16 -12.00 10.39
CA TRP A 68 9.30 -12.87 9.58
C TRP A 68 10.07 -14.10 9.13
N ASP A 69 9.57 -15.28 9.50
CA ASP A 69 10.05 -16.57 9.00
C ASP A 69 9.20 -16.99 7.78
N ASN A 70 9.77 -16.84 6.60
CA ASN A 70 9.07 -17.13 5.35
C ASN A 70 8.81 -18.62 5.12
N GLU A 71 9.58 -19.52 5.76
CA GLU A 71 9.38 -20.97 5.62
C GLU A 71 8.22 -21.46 6.49
N LYS A 72 8.09 -20.89 7.70
CA LYS A 72 7.01 -21.23 8.64
C LYS A 72 5.80 -20.33 8.49
N GLY A 73 5.97 -19.12 7.91
CA GLY A 73 4.96 -18.07 7.89
C GLY A 73 4.65 -17.54 9.30
N GLU A 74 5.65 -17.42 10.13
CA GLU A 74 5.52 -16.98 11.51
C GLU A 74 6.17 -15.62 11.72
N ALA A 75 5.51 -14.77 12.52
CA ALA A 75 6.01 -13.47 12.93
C ALA A 75 6.42 -13.53 14.40
N THR A 76 7.68 -13.17 14.71
CA THR A 76 8.18 -13.05 16.08
C THR A 76 8.42 -11.58 16.41
N TYR A 77 7.81 -11.08 17.49
CA TYR A 77 8.01 -9.70 17.94
C TYR A 77 9.48 -9.41 18.23
N VAL A 78 9.98 -8.26 17.76
CA VAL A 78 11.35 -7.80 17.93
C VAL A 78 11.40 -6.50 18.71
N SER A 79 10.65 -5.49 18.28
CA SER A 79 10.66 -4.16 18.91
C SER A 79 9.40 -3.39 18.62
N GLY A 80 9.16 -2.32 19.37
CA GLY A 80 8.09 -1.35 19.12
C GLY A 80 8.60 0.09 19.22
N LEU A 81 7.91 0.99 18.53
CA LEU A 81 8.15 2.43 18.57
C LEU A 81 6.98 3.14 19.23
N THR A 82 7.27 3.93 20.24
CA THR A 82 6.34 4.87 20.90
C THR A 82 6.59 6.30 20.43
N GLY A 83 5.74 7.24 20.83
CA GLY A 83 5.92 8.68 20.58
C GLY A 83 5.22 9.20 19.33
N ILE A 84 4.47 8.36 18.60
CA ILE A 84 3.67 8.76 17.44
C ILE A 84 2.21 8.45 17.74
N SER A 85 1.34 9.42 17.51
CA SER A 85 -0.11 9.21 17.56
C SER A 85 -0.60 8.58 16.26
N ASN A 86 -1.40 7.52 16.37
CA ASN A 86 -2.07 6.86 15.25
C ASN A 86 -1.17 6.62 14.01
N PRO A 87 -0.01 5.93 14.12
CA PRO A 87 0.82 5.61 12.96
C PRO A 87 0.20 4.48 12.14
N SER A 88 -0.91 4.77 11.48
CA SER A 88 -1.78 3.80 10.80
C SER A 88 -1.21 3.24 9.51
N TYR A 89 -0.34 4.02 8.82
CA TYR A 89 0.26 3.62 7.55
C TYR A 89 1.74 4.00 7.44
N GLN A 90 2.54 3.13 6.81
CA GLN A 90 3.97 3.33 6.62
C GLN A 90 4.43 2.88 5.24
N VAL A 91 5.52 3.52 4.76
CA VAL A 91 6.26 3.11 3.56
C VAL A 91 7.74 2.97 3.89
N VAL A 92 8.39 1.97 3.28
CA VAL A 92 9.82 1.69 3.47
C VAL A 92 10.59 2.19 2.25
N SER A 93 11.72 2.87 2.47
CA SER A 93 12.62 3.30 1.38
C SER A 93 13.21 2.08 0.64
N ALA A 94 13.58 2.28 -0.63
CA ALA A 94 14.09 1.21 -1.49
C ALA A 94 15.36 0.52 -0.92
N ASP A 95 16.19 1.24 -0.16
CA ASP A 95 17.37 0.68 0.54
C ASP A 95 17.01 -0.01 1.87
N GLY A 96 15.75 0.09 2.29
CA GLY A 96 15.22 -0.45 3.54
C GLY A 96 15.80 0.19 4.80
N LYS A 97 16.43 1.36 4.72
CA LYS A 97 17.05 2.03 5.87
C LYS A 97 16.19 3.13 6.48
N ARG A 98 15.14 3.53 5.78
CA ARG A 98 14.20 4.57 6.23
C ARG A 98 12.78 4.02 6.17
N VAL A 99 11.97 4.45 7.11
CA VAL A 99 10.53 4.24 7.12
C VAL A 99 9.87 5.59 7.30
N TYR A 100 8.86 5.88 6.50
CA TYR A 100 8.05 7.07 6.67
C TYR A 100 6.66 6.65 7.10
N SER A 101 6.13 7.31 8.13
CA SER A 101 4.84 6.98 8.71
C SER A 101 3.97 8.22 8.79
N VAL A 102 2.67 8.03 8.69
CA VAL A 102 1.69 9.06 9.05
C VAL A 102 1.48 9.09 10.57
N GLY A 103 0.99 10.23 11.10
CA GLY A 103 0.32 10.36 12.37
C GLY A 103 -1.10 10.81 12.07
N GLU A 104 -2.03 9.84 11.98
CA GLU A 104 -3.39 10.01 11.48
C GLU A 104 -4.30 10.62 12.55
N ASP A 105 -4.03 11.89 12.87
CA ASP A 105 -4.88 12.67 13.76
C ASP A 105 -5.79 13.62 12.94
N ASP A 106 -6.92 13.98 13.47
CA ASP A 106 -7.82 14.93 12.84
C ASP A 106 -7.27 16.37 12.96
N GLY A 107 -7.38 17.14 11.87
CA GLY A 107 -7.08 18.56 11.88
C GLY A 107 -5.65 18.92 11.46
N LEU A 108 -5.28 20.19 11.69
CA LEU A 108 -4.03 20.79 11.18
C LEU A 108 -2.76 20.37 11.95
N THR A 109 -2.90 19.60 13.02
CA THR A 109 -1.77 19.07 13.81
C THR A 109 -1.32 17.68 13.35
N SER A 110 -1.96 17.14 12.34
CA SER A 110 -1.60 15.87 11.72
C SER A 110 -0.19 15.88 11.16
N THR A 111 0.50 14.78 11.25
CA THR A 111 1.94 14.70 11.02
C THR A 111 2.36 13.60 10.05
N ALA A 112 3.55 13.75 9.51
CA ALA A 112 4.34 12.70 8.90
C ALA A 112 5.67 12.58 9.66
N HIS A 113 6.22 11.37 9.72
CA HIS A 113 7.43 11.05 10.50
C HIS A 113 8.45 10.36 9.62
N ALA A 114 9.72 10.78 9.73
CA ALA A 114 10.86 10.05 9.19
C ALA A 114 11.50 9.20 10.29
N LEU A 115 11.71 7.94 10.01
CA LEU A 115 12.30 6.96 10.93
C LEU A 115 13.53 6.33 10.28
N SER A 116 14.61 6.12 11.03
CA SER A 116 15.67 5.22 10.62
C SER A 116 15.33 3.79 11.04
N PHE A 117 15.70 2.82 10.20
CA PHE A 117 15.52 1.40 10.49
C PHE A 117 16.88 0.68 10.52
N ASP A 118 17.22 0.14 11.68
CA ASP A 118 18.39 -0.72 11.85
C ASP A 118 18.01 -2.18 11.52
N LYS A 119 18.35 -2.63 10.33
CA LYS A 119 18.08 -4.00 9.86
C LYS A 119 18.82 -5.07 10.67
N ALA A 120 19.92 -4.74 11.34
CA ALA A 120 20.64 -5.73 12.13
C ALA A 120 19.89 -6.11 13.40
N ASN A 121 19.17 -5.16 13.99
CA ASN A 121 18.49 -5.32 15.28
C ASN A 121 16.95 -5.19 15.15
N GLY A 122 16.41 -4.91 13.97
CA GLY A 122 14.98 -4.68 13.75
C GLY A 122 14.44 -3.48 14.52
N LYS A 123 15.23 -2.39 14.68
CA LYS A 123 14.88 -1.25 15.52
C LYS A 123 14.57 -0.01 14.71
N LEU A 124 13.44 0.63 15.03
CA LEU A 124 13.07 1.95 14.52
C LEU A 124 13.53 3.05 15.48
N THR A 125 13.95 4.19 14.91
CA THR A 125 14.27 5.41 15.66
C THR A 125 13.71 6.63 14.93
N LEU A 126 12.97 7.48 15.64
CA LEU A 126 12.45 8.73 15.09
C LEU A 126 13.60 9.68 14.72
N MET A 127 13.59 10.18 13.49
CA MET A 127 14.55 11.16 12.99
C MET A 127 13.99 12.58 13.11
N ASN A 128 12.82 12.82 12.48
CA ASN A 128 12.08 14.07 12.62
C ASN A 128 10.60 13.90 12.27
N THR A 129 9.85 14.96 12.51
CA THR A 129 8.41 15.06 12.31
C THR A 129 8.10 16.35 11.55
N GLN A 130 7.15 16.30 10.61
CA GLN A 130 6.61 17.48 9.91
C GLN A 130 5.09 17.47 9.94
N LEU A 131 4.48 18.66 9.95
CA LEU A 131 3.04 18.80 9.77
C LEU A 131 2.68 18.47 8.31
N THR A 132 1.62 17.69 8.11
CA THR A 132 1.11 17.39 6.76
C THR A 132 0.36 18.57 6.13
N GLN A 133 -0.08 19.55 6.93
CA GLN A 133 -0.97 20.64 6.49
C GLN A 133 -2.31 20.12 5.91
N GLY A 134 -2.72 18.92 6.34
CA GLY A 134 -3.98 18.27 6.00
C GLY A 134 -4.40 17.29 7.09
N GLY A 135 -5.69 17.22 7.40
CA GLY A 135 -6.20 16.37 8.48
C GLY A 135 -6.34 14.90 8.07
N ALA A 136 -6.11 13.99 9.02
CA ALA A 136 -6.20 12.54 8.89
C ALA A 136 -5.40 11.99 7.70
N PRO A 137 -4.05 12.11 7.70
CA PRO A 137 -3.22 11.46 6.69
C PRO A 137 -3.29 9.94 6.89
N CYS A 138 -3.98 9.25 5.99
CA CYS A 138 -4.24 7.81 6.09
C CYS A 138 -3.36 6.96 5.15
N TYR A 139 -2.57 7.60 4.30
CA TYR A 139 -1.64 6.96 3.37
C TYR A 139 -0.40 7.82 3.15
N ILE A 140 0.76 7.17 2.95
CA ILE A 140 2.01 7.83 2.60
C ILE A 140 2.78 6.98 1.59
N ASN A 141 3.38 7.64 0.59
CA ASN A 141 4.23 6.96 -0.39
C ASN A 141 5.47 7.80 -0.71
N ILE A 142 6.52 7.15 -1.24
CA ILE A 142 7.77 7.79 -1.65
C ILE A 142 7.74 7.99 -3.15
N THR A 143 8.11 9.19 -3.63
CA THR A 143 8.24 9.43 -5.08
C THR A 143 9.26 8.49 -5.71
N PRO A 144 9.08 8.06 -6.99
CA PRO A 144 9.99 7.12 -7.66
C PRO A 144 11.46 7.56 -7.67
N ASN A 145 11.72 8.88 -7.67
CA ASN A 145 13.07 9.46 -7.59
C ASN A 145 13.63 9.52 -6.15
N GLY A 146 12.85 9.11 -5.14
CA GLY A 146 13.25 9.13 -3.72
C GLY A 146 13.44 10.52 -3.11
N LYS A 147 12.93 11.59 -3.74
CA LYS A 147 13.18 12.98 -3.29
C LYS A 147 12.07 13.58 -2.45
N SER A 148 10.91 12.95 -2.39
CA SER A 148 9.79 13.41 -1.57
C SER A 148 8.95 12.25 -1.07
N VAL A 149 8.18 12.48 -0.02
CA VAL A 149 7.03 11.66 0.34
C VAL A 149 5.75 12.42 0.06
N ILE A 150 4.68 11.68 -0.25
CA ILE A 150 3.35 12.25 -0.50
C ILE A 150 2.38 11.58 0.45
N THR A 151 1.54 12.37 1.15
CA THR A 151 0.46 11.85 1.99
C THR A 151 -0.90 12.09 1.33
N ALA A 152 -1.83 11.15 1.51
CA ALA A 152 -3.25 11.35 1.26
C ALA A 152 -3.93 11.73 2.58
N ASN A 153 -4.56 12.90 2.62
CA ASN A 153 -5.16 13.45 3.84
C ASN A 153 -6.70 13.39 3.72
N TYR A 154 -7.28 12.41 4.43
CA TYR A 154 -8.69 12.05 4.26
C TYR A 154 -9.65 13.18 4.67
N VAL A 155 -9.46 13.75 5.86
CA VAL A 155 -10.28 14.86 6.36
C VAL A 155 -9.87 16.19 5.73
N GLY A 156 -8.58 16.32 5.39
CA GLY A 156 -8.00 17.53 4.80
C GLY A 156 -8.43 17.79 3.35
N ALA A 157 -9.05 16.84 2.66
CA ALA A 157 -9.41 16.92 1.25
C ALA A 157 -8.24 17.34 0.35
N ASN A 158 -7.03 16.89 0.67
CA ASN A 158 -5.80 17.29 -0.03
C ASN A 158 -4.75 16.16 -0.01
N ILE A 159 -3.72 16.32 -0.82
CA ILE A 159 -2.46 15.59 -0.70
C ILE A 159 -1.36 16.55 -0.29
N SER A 160 -0.37 16.06 0.45
CA SER A 160 0.80 16.86 0.84
C SER A 160 2.05 16.29 0.23
N VAL A 161 2.85 17.13 -0.40
CA VAL A 161 4.18 16.77 -0.93
C VAL A 161 5.23 17.34 0.01
N ILE A 162 6.01 16.46 0.63
CA ILE A 162 7.03 16.78 1.62
C ILE A 162 8.39 16.39 1.04
N PRO A 163 9.25 17.33 0.66
CA PRO A 163 10.59 17.01 0.16
C PRO A 163 11.42 16.28 1.21
N LEU A 164 12.32 15.43 0.76
CA LEU A 164 13.31 14.74 1.60
C LEU A 164 14.66 15.42 1.50
N GLU A 165 15.29 15.61 2.64
CA GLU A 165 16.69 16.05 2.73
C GLU A 165 17.63 14.87 2.38
N THR A 166 18.90 15.17 2.12
CA THR A 166 19.93 14.15 1.86
C THR A 166 20.14 13.18 3.05
N SER A 167 19.81 13.60 4.25
CA SER A 167 19.77 12.79 5.47
C SER A 167 18.64 11.75 5.47
N GLY A 168 17.60 11.97 4.65
CA GLY A 168 16.33 11.25 4.66
C GLY A 168 15.32 11.84 5.65
N CYS A 169 15.61 12.97 6.28
CA CYS A 169 14.64 13.73 7.08
C CYS A 169 13.60 14.40 6.18
N LEU A 170 12.41 14.64 6.73
CA LEU A 170 11.36 15.44 6.11
C LEU A 170 11.75 16.93 6.15
N SER A 171 11.64 17.60 5.01
CA SER A 171 11.86 19.05 4.91
C SER A 171 10.68 19.85 5.47
N GLU A 172 10.93 21.07 5.92
CA GLU A 172 9.90 22.01 6.34
C GLU A 172 9.09 22.59 5.15
N ASN A 173 9.56 22.43 3.93
CA ASN A 173 8.95 22.98 2.70
C ASN A 173 7.78 22.09 2.20
N VAL A 174 6.74 21.98 3.00
CA VAL A 174 5.54 21.22 2.66
C VAL A 174 4.69 22.02 1.65
N SER A 175 4.20 21.34 0.62
CA SER A 175 3.21 21.90 -0.30
C SER A 175 2.00 21.00 -0.40
N THR A 176 0.81 21.60 -0.59
CA THR A 176 -0.46 20.87 -0.68
C THR A 176 -1.12 21.06 -2.04
N ILE A 177 -1.95 20.07 -2.41
CA ILE A 177 -2.89 20.15 -3.51
C ILE A 177 -4.26 19.81 -2.93
N THR A 178 -5.17 20.77 -2.92
CA THR A 178 -6.52 20.65 -2.40
C THR A 178 -7.49 20.29 -3.52
N PHE A 179 -8.48 19.47 -3.21
CA PHE A 179 -9.52 19.02 -4.12
C PHE A 179 -10.87 19.56 -3.68
N GLU A 180 -11.80 19.66 -4.65
CA GLU A 180 -13.16 20.12 -4.46
C GLU A 180 -14.13 19.15 -5.14
N GLY A 181 -15.35 19.08 -4.65
CA GLY A 181 -16.41 18.22 -5.20
C GLY A 181 -17.11 17.40 -4.13
N GLU A 182 -18.08 16.64 -4.58
CA GLU A 182 -18.90 15.75 -3.75
C GLU A 182 -19.37 14.56 -4.58
N GLY A 183 -19.77 13.47 -3.93
CA GLY A 183 -20.36 12.29 -4.54
C GLY A 183 -21.83 12.11 -4.12
N ILE A 184 -22.40 10.96 -4.49
CA ILE A 184 -23.83 10.69 -4.26
C ILE A 184 -24.16 10.26 -2.83
N HIS A 185 -23.17 9.83 -2.04
CA HIS A 185 -23.40 9.35 -0.68
C HIS A 185 -23.41 10.53 0.31
N ALA A 186 -24.61 10.88 0.80
CA ALA A 186 -24.88 12.11 1.52
C ALA A 186 -23.95 12.41 2.72
N THR A 187 -23.38 11.39 3.40
CA THR A 187 -22.54 11.56 4.59
C THR A 187 -21.08 11.22 4.36
N ARG A 188 -20.77 10.26 3.44
CA ARG A 188 -19.42 9.77 3.21
C ARG A 188 -18.75 10.46 2.01
N GLN A 189 -19.51 11.23 1.23
CA GLN A 189 -19.06 11.90 0.02
C GLN A 189 -19.52 13.36 -0.04
N SER A 190 -19.68 14.02 1.10
CA SER A 190 -20.04 15.44 1.17
C SER A 190 -18.87 16.39 0.87
N GLN A 191 -17.68 15.85 0.71
CA GLN A 191 -16.45 16.53 0.31
C GLN A 191 -15.45 15.49 -0.23
N PRO A 192 -14.33 15.91 -0.86
CA PRO A 192 -13.25 15.00 -1.23
C PRO A 192 -12.61 14.34 0.01
N HIS A 193 -12.21 13.06 -0.17
CA HIS A 193 -11.54 12.26 0.85
C HIS A 193 -10.42 11.45 0.21
N LEU A 194 -9.21 12.01 0.14
CA LEU A 194 -8.06 11.34 -0.43
C LEU A 194 -7.63 10.17 0.46
N HIS A 195 -7.66 8.94 -0.05
CA HIS A 195 -7.39 7.76 0.75
C HIS A 195 -6.12 7.00 0.35
N CYS A 196 -5.62 7.21 -0.85
CA CYS A 196 -4.40 6.54 -1.34
C CYS A 196 -3.70 7.44 -2.33
N VAL A 197 -2.37 7.40 -2.30
CA VAL A 197 -1.50 7.96 -3.34
C VAL A 197 -0.54 6.89 -3.82
N GLU A 198 -0.67 6.46 -5.08
CA GLU A 198 0.12 5.36 -5.64
C GLU A 198 0.74 5.77 -6.98
N PHE A 199 1.93 5.27 -7.27
CA PHE A 199 2.61 5.55 -8.53
C PHE A 199 2.35 4.44 -9.54
N THR A 200 2.21 4.82 -10.81
CA THR A 200 2.17 3.82 -11.88
C THR A 200 3.52 3.09 -11.96
N PRO A 201 3.54 1.80 -12.34
CA PRO A 201 4.77 0.98 -12.36
C PRO A 201 5.88 1.52 -13.25
N ASP A 202 5.53 2.30 -14.29
CA ASP A 202 6.47 2.97 -15.18
C ASP A 202 6.96 4.33 -14.65
N GLY A 203 6.49 4.74 -13.46
CA GLY A 203 6.88 5.98 -12.81
C GLY A 203 6.43 7.26 -13.50
N LYS A 204 5.42 7.19 -14.40
CA LYS A 204 4.97 8.37 -15.15
C LYS A 204 3.89 9.18 -14.46
N TYR A 205 3.10 8.55 -13.61
CA TYR A 205 1.95 9.19 -12.98
C TYR A 205 1.88 8.88 -11.49
N LEU A 206 1.38 9.85 -10.72
CA LEU A 206 0.80 9.65 -9.41
C LEU A 206 -0.71 9.51 -9.56
N LEU A 207 -1.29 8.54 -8.91
CA LEU A 207 -2.72 8.31 -8.75
C LEU A 207 -3.12 8.74 -7.35
N ALA A 208 -4.11 9.62 -7.21
CA ALA A 208 -4.68 10.00 -5.92
C ALA A 208 -6.15 9.57 -5.90
N ASN A 209 -6.47 8.55 -5.11
CA ASN A 209 -7.81 7.99 -5.03
C ASN A 209 -8.65 8.85 -4.09
N ASP A 210 -9.73 9.42 -4.61
CA ASP A 210 -10.66 10.27 -3.87
C ASP A 210 -11.99 9.54 -3.63
N LEU A 211 -12.11 8.99 -2.42
CA LEU A 211 -13.32 8.30 -1.97
C LEU A 211 -14.54 9.23 -2.00
N GLY A 212 -14.34 10.53 -1.76
CA GLY A 212 -15.42 11.50 -1.64
C GLY A 212 -16.05 11.91 -2.97
N THR A 213 -15.33 11.79 -4.09
CA THR A 213 -15.80 12.26 -5.39
C THR A 213 -15.90 11.15 -6.45
N ASP A 214 -15.65 9.89 -6.08
CA ASP A 214 -15.65 8.74 -7.00
C ASP A 214 -14.63 8.88 -8.15
N LYS A 215 -13.44 9.46 -7.85
CA LYS A 215 -12.41 9.76 -8.85
C LYS A 215 -11.05 9.19 -8.48
N ILE A 216 -10.25 8.91 -9.51
CA ILE A 216 -8.79 8.82 -9.39
C ILE A 216 -8.23 10.05 -10.05
N HIS A 217 -7.64 10.97 -9.29
CA HIS A 217 -6.93 12.11 -9.85
C HIS A 217 -5.53 11.66 -10.31
N VAL A 218 -5.19 11.93 -11.56
CA VAL A 218 -3.96 11.45 -12.21
C VAL A 218 -3.04 12.62 -12.48
N PHE A 219 -1.87 12.63 -11.85
CA PHE A 219 -0.85 13.66 -12.00
C PHE A 219 0.33 13.12 -12.81
N PRO A 220 0.59 13.61 -14.03
CA PRO A 220 1.84 13.30 -14.71
C PRO A 220 3.05 13.73 -13.89
N LEU A 221 4.12 12.96 -13.93
CA LEU A 221 5.40 13.35 -13.35
C LEU A 221 6.28 14.04 -14.41
N THR A 222 7.01 15.08 -13.98
CA THR A 222 8.06 15.70 -14.82
C THR A 222 9.27 14.76 -14.91
N SER A 223 10.22 15.07 -15.79
CA SER A 223 11.49 14.34 -15.89
C SER A 223 12.30 14.33 -14.59
N GLU A 224 12.10 15.32 -13.72
CA GLU A 224 12.72 15.40 -12.40
C GLU A 224 11.93 14.60 -11.34
N GLY A 225 10.74 14.04 -11.69
CA GLY A 225 9.86 13.29 -10.80
C GLY A 225 8.98 14.15 -9.90
N ASN A 226 8.75 15.42 -10.27
CA ASN A 226 7.80 16.30 -9.58
C ASN A 226 6.40 16.17 -10.21
N LEU A 227 5.35 16.51 -9.44
CA LEU A 227 3.98 16.52 -9.95
C LEU A 227 3.77 17.66 -10.95
N ASN A 228 3.28 17.31 -12.14
CA ASN A 228 2.86 18.29 -13.15
C ASN A 228 1.37 18.62 -12.95
N LYS A 229 1.11 19.71 -12.23
CA LYS A 229 -0.26 20.11 -11.86
C LYS A 229 -1.09 20.62 -13.05
N GLU A 230 -0.45 21.11 -14.12
CA GLU A 230 -1.14 21.69 -15.27
C GLU A 230 -1.78 20.64 -16.20
N ASN A 231 -1.24 19.42 -16.19
CA ASN A 231 -1.70 18.33 -17.06
C ASN A 231 -2.39 17.20 -16.29
N THR A 232 -2.98 17.53 -15.14
CA THR A 232 -3.78 16.61 -14.34
C THR A 232 -5.08 16.27 -15.06
N PHE A 233 -5.52 15.01 -14.95
CA PHE A 233 -6.82 14.54 -15.44
C PHE A 233 -7.43 13.54 -14.46
N ASP A 234 -8.73 13.31 -14.59
CA ASP A 234 -9.46 12.40 -13.72
C ASP A 234 -9.86 11.13 -14.46
N VAL A 235 -9.93 10.02 -13.70
CA VAL A 235 -10.62 8.80 -14.09
C VAL A 235 -11.88 8.69 -13.24
N ASP A 236 -13.04 8.86 -13.87
CA ASP A 236 -14.33 8.75 -13.21
C ASP A 236 -14.71 7.27 -13.00
N LEU A 237 -15.26 6.96 -11.83
CA LEU A 237 -15.77 5.65 -11.45
C LEU A 237 -17.30 5.65 -11.35
N GLU A 238 -17.92 4.48 -11.13
CA GLU A 238 -19.35 4.41 -10.86
C GLU A 238 -19.72 5.28 -9.65
N PRO A 239 -20.79 6.10 -9.72
CA PRO A 239 -21.22 6.90 -8.58
C PRO A 239 -21.49 6.07 -7.32
N GLY A 240 -20.96 6.51 -6.17
CA GLY A 240 -21.03 5.79 -4.91
C GLY A 240 -20.00 4.67 -4.76
N SER A 241 -18.98 4.63 -5.59
CA SER A 241 -17.88 3.68 -5.49
C SER A 241 -17.06 3.88 -4.20
N GLY A 242 -16.59 5.08 -3.96
CA GLY A 242 -15.68 5.39 -2.87
C GLY A 242 -14.31 4.73 -3.04
N PRO A 243 -13.50 5.13 -4.06
CA PRO A 243 -12.20 4.53 -4.32
C PRO A 243 -11.25 4.69 -3.14
N ARG A 244 -10.57 3.59 -2.75
CA ARG A 244 -9.73 3.56 -1.55
C ARG A 244 -8.29 3.20 -1.88
N HIS A 245 -7.92 1.94 -1.88
CA HIS A 245 -6.57 1.46 -2.19
C HIS A 245 -6.51 0.82 -3.57
N ILE A 246 -5.34 0.90 -4.22
CA ILE A 246 -5.10 0.37 -5.55
C ILE A 246 -3.77 -0.39 -5.57
N CYS A 247 -3.69 -1.48 -6.34
CA CYS A 247 -2.46 -2.19 -6.62
C CYS A 247 -2.36 -2.52 -8.10
N PHE A 248 -1.13 -2.68 -8.61
CA PHE A 248 -0.86 -3.00 -10.00
C PHE A 248 -0.45 -4.46 -10.20
N SER A 249 -0.81 -5.03 -11.36
CA SER A 249 -0.23 -6.28 -11.82
C SER A 249 1.28 -6.15 -12.01
N LYS A 250 2.01 -7.27 -11.87
CA LYS A 250 3.48 -7.29 -11.94
C LYS A 250 4.05 -6.75 -13.26
N ASP A 251 3.32 -6.93 -14.35
CA ASP A 251 3.67 -6.42 -15.68
C ASP A 251 3.17 -4.98 -15.93
N GLY A 252 2.47 -4.40 -14.98
CA GLY A 252 1.98 -3.03 -15.01
C GLY A 252 0.81 -2.78 -15.98
N ARG A 253 0.26 -3.81 -16.63
CA ARG A 253 -0.84 -3.63 -17.61
C ARG A 253 -2.22 -3.46 -16.99
N PHE A 254 -2.39 -3.92 -15.75
CA PHE A 254 -3.66 -3.87 -15.05
C PHE A 254 -3.49 -3.29 -13.65
N ALA A 255 -4.54 -2.64 -13.16
CA ALA A 255 -4.64 -2.19 -11.78
C ALA A 255 -5.94 -2.70 -11.17
N TYR A 256 -5.95 -2.88 -9.85
CA TYR A 256 -7.09 -3.34 -9.08
C TYR A 256 -7.34 -2.38 -7.94
N LEU A 257 -8.51 -1.79 -7.94
CA LEU A 257 -8.94 -0.76 -6.99
C LEU A 257 -10.04 -1.33 -6.11
N ILE A 258 -9.87 -1.25 -4.79
CA ILE A 258 -10.97 -1.52 -3.85
C ILE A 258 -11.77 -0.26 -3.59
N ASN A 259 -13.08 -0.37 -3.70
CA ASN A 259 -14.01 0.72 -3.42
C ASN A 259 -14.67 0.50 -2.06
N GLU A 260 -14.44 1.41 -1.11
CA GLU A 260 -14.89 1.24 0.27
C GLU A 260 -16.40 1.26 0.40
N ILE A 261 -17.09 2.18 -0.30
CA ILE A 261 -18.51 2.41 -0.13
C ILE A 261 -19.33 1.36 -0.89
N SER A 262 -19.02 1.12 -2.17
CA SER A 262 -19.76 0.13 -2.96
C SER A 262 -19.43 -1.33 -2.61
N GLY A 263 -18.29 -1.57 -1.95
CA GLY A 263 -17.86 -2.94 -1.66
C GLY A 263 -17.41 -3.73 -2.88
N LYS A 264 -17.11 -3.05 -4.00
CA LYS A 264 -16.65 -3.67 -5.25
C LYS A 264 -15.15 -3.52 -5.43
N VAL A 265 -14.56 -4.45 -6.16
CA VAL A 265 -13.26 -4.27 -6.79
C VAL A 265 -13.48 -3.81 -8.22
N THR A 266 -12.79 -2.75 -8.64
CA THR A 266 -12.70 -2.30 -10.02
C THR A 266 -11.39 -2.79 -10.60
N ALA A 267 -11.45 -3.62 -11.66
CA ALA A 267 -10.30 -3.91 -12.48
C ALA A 267 -10.16 -2.83 -13.56
N LEU A 268 -8.94 -2.32 -13.75
CA LEU A 268 -8.63 -1.28 -14.74
C LEU A 268 -7.50 -1.77 -15.65
N SER A 269 -7.57 -1.44 -16.92
CA SER A 269 -6.43 -1.56 -17.82
C SER A 269 -5.60 -0.27 -17.76
N TYR A 270 -4.27 -0.42 -17.89
CA TYR A 270 -3.32 0.68 -17.97
C TYR A 270 -2.52 0.58 -19.28
N ASP A 271 -2.55 1.62 -20.11
CA ASP A 271 -1.91 1.66 -21.43
C ASP A 271 -0.64 2.53 -21.48
N GLY A 272 -0.13 2.96 -20.31
CA GLY A 272 1.01 3.88 -20.19
C GLY A 272 0.64 5.36 -20.36
N LYS A 273 -0.66 5.68 -20.51
CA LYS A 273 -1.18 7.05 -20.62
C LYS A 273 -2.34 7.30 -19.67
N GLY A 274 -3.12 6.27 -19.33
CA GLY A 274 -4.25 6.39 -18.43
C GLY A 274 -4.82 5.04 -18.02
N LEU A 275 -5.78 5.10 -17.10
CA LEU A 275 -6.51 3.95 -16.58
C LEU A 275 -7.92 3.92 -17.18
N THR A 276 -8.38 2.72 -17.54
CA THR A 276 -9.74 2.50 -18.05
C THR A 276 -10.38 1.36 -17.28
N PRO A 277 -11.53 1.57 -16.60
CA PRO A 277 -12.27 0.49 -15.94
C PRO A 277 -12.70 -0.57 -16.96
N ILE A 278 -12.44 -1.85 -16.65
CA ILE A 278 -12.81 -2.99 -17.49
C ILE A 278 -13.75 -3.98 -16.80
N GLN A 279 -13.85 -3.92 -15.47
CA GLN A 279 -14.75 -4.77 -14.69
C GLN A 279 -15.03 -4.14 -13.32
N TYR A 280 -16.28 -4.33 -12.85
CA TYR A 280 -16.66 -4.13 -11.44
C TYR A 280 -17.16 -5.47 -10.89
N ILE A 281 -16.60 -5.95 -9.79
CA ILE A 281 -16.95 -7.23 -9.18
C ILE A 281 -17.12 -7.09 -7.66
N GLU A 282 -18.15 -7.71 -7.10
CA GLU A 282 -18.45 -7.62 -5.68
C GLU A 282 -17.40 -8.33 -4.81
N SER A 283 -16.83 -7.60 -3.85
CA SER A 283 -16.00 -8.10 -2.76
C SER A 283 -16.83 -8.27 -1.49
N ASP A 284 -17.56 -7.22 -1.09
CA ASP A 284 -18.48 -7.24 0.06
C ASP A 284 -19.86 -7.69 -0.37
N THR A 285 -20.34 -8.79 0.23
CA THR A 285 -21.67 -9.37 -0.07
C THR A 285 -22.77 -8.97 0.92
N VAL A 286 -22.42 -8.21 1.96
CA VAL A 286 -23.35 -7.81 3.04
C VAL A 286 -23.62 -6.30 3.06
N ASN A 287 -23.09 -5.57 2.09
CA ASN A 287 -23.21 -4.12 1.98
C ASN A 287 -22.83 -3.41 3.30
N ALA A 288 -21.64 -3.73 3.79
CA ALA A 288 -21.09 -3.14 5.02
C ALA A 288 -20.58 -1.72 4.80
N GLN A 289 -20.24 -1.36 3.56
CA GLN A 289 -19.65 -0.06 3.18
C GLN A 289 -18.31 0.20 3.89
N GLY A 290 -17.49 -0.84 4.01
CA GLY A 290 -16.25 -0.82 4.76
C GLY A 290 -15.13 -1.67 4.15
N SER A 291 -15.15 -1.89 2.83
CA SER A 291 -14.02 -2.53 2.14
C SER A 291 -12.76 -1.71 2.31
N ALA A 292 -11.59 -2.38 2.44
CA ALA A 292 -10.42 -1.68 2.94
C ALA A 292 -9.19 -1.83 2.05
N ASP A 293 -8.48 -2.93 2.14
CA ASP A 293 -7.17 -3.09 1.52
C ASP A 293 -7.19 -4.13 0.40
N ILE A 294 -6.24 -4.04 -0.52
CA ILE A 294 -6.19 -4.86 -1.72
C ILE A 294 -4.75 -5.20 -2.11
N HIS A 295 -4.47 -6.49 -2.31
CA HIS A 295 -3.14 -6.97 -2.69
C HIS A 295 -3.21 -8.16 -3.63
N LEU A 296 -2.24 -8.22 -4.56
CA LEU A 296 -2.00 -9.40 -5.39
C LEU A 296 -1.10 -10.41 -4.67
N SER A 297 -1.31 -11.69 -4.97
CA SER A 297 -0.32 -12.72 -4.62
C SER A 297 1.02 -12.44 -5.33
N PRO A 298 2.17 -12.89 -4.78
CA PRO A 298 3.48 -12.65 -5.40
C PRO A 298 3.62 -13.20 -6.83
N ASP A 299 2.86 -14.25 -7.17
CA ASP A 299 2.81 -14.83 -8.52
C ASP A 299 1.75 -14.17 -9.43
N GLY A 300 0.99 -13.20 -8.91
CA GLY A 300 -0.03 -12.44 -9.63
C GLY A 300 -1.28 -13.24 -10.01
N LYS A 301 -1.48 -14.46 -9.46
CA LYS A 301 -2.63 -15.30 -9.83
C LYS A 301 -3.87 -15.05 -9.00
N PHE A 302 -3.71 -14.48 -7.83
CA PHE A 302 -4.80 -14.19 -6.91
C PHE A 302 -4.76 -12.74 -6.45
N LEU A 303 -5.95 -12.19 -6.25
CA LEU A 303 -6.17 -10.88 -5.64
C LEU A 303 -6.93 -11.08 -4.34
N TYR A 304 -6.49 -10.41 -3.28
CA TYR A 304 -7.09 -10.41 -1.95
C TYR A 304 -7.65 -9.04 -1.64
N ALA A 305 -8.90 -8.97 -1.24
CA ALA A 305 -9.58 -7.73 -0.86
C ALA A 305 -10.23 -7.88 0.51
N SER A 306 -9.87 -7.02 1.46
CA SER A 306 -10.39 -7.08 2.83
C SER A 306 -11.68 -6.28 2.98
N ASN A 307 -12.61 -6.81 3.80
CA ASN A 307 -13.89 -6.19 4.14
C ASN A 307 -14.02 -6.10 5.65
N ARG A 308 -14.66 -5.04 6.14
CA ARG A 308 -14.80 -4.70 7.57
C ARG A 308 -16.27 -4.41 7.92
N LEU A 309 -16.54 -4.16 9.20
CA LEU A 309 -17.76 -3.58 9.80
C LEU A 309 -18.89 -4.58 10.06
N LYS A 310 -19.40 -5.34 9.09
CA LYS A 310 -20.52 -6.27 9.29
C LYS A 310 -20.16 -7.73 9.14
N ALA A 311 -19.26 -8.02 8.20
CA ALA A 311 -18.76 -9.37 7.95
C ALA A 311 -17.28 -9.24 7.60
N ASP A 312 -16.43 -9.17 8.63
CA ASP A 312 -15.01 -9.06 8.48
C ASP A 312 -14.45 -10.28 7.77
N GLY A 313 -13.64 -10.05 6.74
CA GLY A 313 -13.09 -11.13 5.96
C GLY A 313 -12.26 -10.67 4.77
N ILE A 314 -11.74 -11.63 4.04
CA ILE A 314 -10.97 -11.41 2.82
C ILE A 314 -11.68 -12.13 1.67
N ALA A 315 -12.10 -11.35 0.67
CA ALA A 315 -12.54 -11.89 -0.60
C ALA A 315 -11.32 -12.27 -1.44
N VAL A 316 -11.38 -13.42 -2.09
CA VAL A 316 -10.31 -13.95 -2.94
C VAL A 316 -10.82 -14.05 -4.37
N PHE A 317 -10.02 -13.57 -5.31
CA PHE A 317 -10.31 -13.64 -6.74
C PHE A 317 -9.13 -14.29 -7.46
N SER A 318 -9.41 -15.14 -8.44
CA SER A 318 -8.43 -15.53 -9.44
C SER A 318 -8.30 -14.43 -10.49
N VAL A 319 -7.06 -14.21 -10.98
CA VAL A 319 -6.73 -13.18 -11.95
C VAL A 319 -6.41 -13.83 -13.28
N ASP A 320 -7.09 -13.42 -14.34
CA ASP A 320 -6.67 -13.71 -15.71
C ASP A 320 -5.60 -12.71 -16.14
N ASN A 321 -4.33 -13.13 -16.14
CA ASN A 321 -3.19 -12.28 -16.48
C ASN A 321 -3.16 -11.81 -17.95
N GLN A 322 -4.01 -12.32 -18.83
CA GLN A 322 -4.10 -11.86 -20.22
C GLN A 322 -5.09 -10.72 -20.38
N THR A 323 -6.22 -10.83 -19.70
CA THR A 323 -7.34 -9.89 -19.82
C THR A 323 -7.46 -8.92 -18.64
N GLY A 324 -6.82 -9.22 -17.49
CA GLY A 324 -6.96 -8.48 -16.24
C GLY A 324 -8.26 -8.76 -15.50
N LEU A 325 -9.12 -9.64 -16.02
CA LEU A 325 -10.42 -9.92 -15.43
C LEU A 325 -10.30 -10.81 -14.18
N LEU A 326 -11.22 -10.59 -13.25
CA LEU A 326 -11.30 -11.27 -11.97
C LEU A 326 -12.47 -12.26 -11.96
N THR A 327 -12.25 -13.41 -11.31
CA THR A 327 -13.29 -14.37 -10.98
C THR A 327 -13.23 -14.67 -9.48
N LYS A 328 -14.34 -14.54 -8.77
CA LYS A 328 -14.42 -14.82 -7.32
C LYS A 328 -14.21 -16.32 -7.07
N VAL A 329 -13.35 -16.65 -6.10
CA VAL A 329 -13.01 -18.03 -5.71
C VAL A 329 -13.94 -18.52 -4.60
#